data_17fafd7d8b8c8b9ecefeef6c47409bf4
#
_entry.id   17fafd7d8b8c8b9ecefeef6c47409bf4
#
_cell.length_a   1.000
_cell.length_b   1.000
_cell.length_c   1.000
_cell.angle_alpha   90.00
_cell.angle_beta   90.00
_cell.angle_gamma   90.00
#
_symmetry.space_group_name_H-M   'P 1'
#
loop_
_entity.id
_entity.type
_entity.pdbx_description
1 polymer ?
#
loop_
_entity_poly.entity_id
_entity_poly.type
_entity_poly.pdbx_seq_one_letter_code
_entity_poly.pdbx_strand_id
1 'polypeptide(L)' 'MCGNNELKFSIFLIHSLAKEWKKSPKEVYDLLNTTKILDDYIISCYDSLHSLGKEYLVRDITEFVREKGVNV' A
#
# COMPACT_ATOMS: atom_id res chain seq x y z
N MET A 1 17.71 -9.74 -6.95
CA MET A 1 16.69 -9.03 -7.70
C MET A 1 15.84 -8.19 -6.79
N CYS A 2 16.05 -6.90 -6.83
CA CYS A 2 15.35 -6.03 -5.92
C CYS A 2 13.84 -6.02 -6.16
N GLY A 3 13.41 -6.13 -7.40
CA GLY A 3 11.99 -6.06 -7.70
C GLY A 3 11.14 -7.16 -7.05
N ASN A 4 11.73 -8.31 -6.77
CA ASN A 4 11.00 -9.42 -6.17
C ASN A 4 10.53 -9.12 -4.74
N ASN A 5 11.40 -8.55 -3.94
CA ASN A 5 11.05 -8.23 -2.56
C ASN A 5 10.04 -7.10 -2.46
N GLU A 6 10.22 -6.08 -3.29
CA GLU A 6 9.27 -4.97 -3.34
C GLU A 6 7.90 -5.43 -3.82
N LEU A 7 7.88 -6.33 -4.79
CA LEU A 7 6.62 -6.85 -5.31
C LEU A 7 5.89 -7.67 -4.25
N LYS A 8 6.59 -8.56 -3.55
CA LYS A 8 5.99 -9.37 -2.49
C LYS A 8 5.47 -8.48 -1.36
N PHE A 9 6.21 -7.46 -1.01
CA PHE A 9 5.81 -6.52 0.03
C PHE A 9 4.54 -5.76 -0.40
N SER A 10 4.50 -5.33 -1.66
CA SER A 10 3.34 -4.63 -2.18
C SER A 10 2.10 -5.50 -2.17
N ILE A 11 2.23 -6.77 -2.57
CA ILE A 11 1.12 -7.71 -2.56
C ILE A 11 0.61 -7.92 -1.14
N PHE A 12 1.52 -8.07 -0.19
CA PHE A 12 1.17 -8.21 1.22
C PHE A 12 0.37 -7.00 1.72
N LEU A 13 0.83 -5.80 1.38
CA LEU A 13 0.13 -4.59 1.79
C LEU A 13 -1.23 -4.45 1.11
N ILE A 14 -1.31 -4.80 -0.17
CA ILE A 14 -2.57 -4.74 -0.90
C ILE A 14 -3.62 -5.64 -0.22
N HIS A 15 -3.24 -6.85 0.14
CA HIS A 15 -4.15 -7.76 0.81
C HIS A 15 -4.53 -7.25 2.20
N SER A 16 -3.58 -6.69 2.92
CA SER A 16 -3.84 -6.13 4.25
C SER A 16 -4.81 -4.95 4.17
N LEU A 17 -4.60 -4.07 3.21
CA LEU A 17 -5.46 -2.92 3.01
C LEU A 17 -6.85 -3.34 2.53
N ALA A 18 -6.92 -4.34 1.68
CA ALA A 18 -8.20 -4.86 1.20
C ALA A 18 -9.05 -5.34 2.39
N LYS A 19 -8.42 -6.05 3.31
CA LYS A 19 -9.09 -6.53 4.51
C LYS A 19 -9.54 -5.38 5.39
N GLU A 20 -8.69 -4.40 5.57
CA GLU A 20 -8.98 -3.25 6.43
C GLU A 20 -10.08 -2.37 5.85
N TRP A 21 -10.02 -2.13 4.54
CA TRP A 21 -10.99 -1.26 3.86
C TRP A 21 -12.23 -2.00 3.42
N LYS A 22 -12.27 -3.31 3.59
CA LYS A 22 -13.38 -4.17 3.14
C LYS A 22 -13.61 -4.04 1.64
N LYS A 23 -12.53 -4.05 0.91
CA LYS A 23 -12.53 -3.97 -0.56
C LYS A 23 -11.79 -5.18 -1.12
N SER A 24 -11.95 -5.41 -2.44
CA SER A 24 -11.20 -6.49 -3.08
C SER A 24 -9.75 -6.05 -3.29
N PRO A 25 -8.80 -7.01 -3.36
CA PRO A 25 -7.42 -6.66 -3.64
C PRO A 25 -7.25 -5.90 -4.95
N LYS A 26 -8.08 -6.20 -5.94
CA LYS A 26 -8.03 -5.51 -7.21
C LYS A 26 -8.40 -4.03 -7.06
N GLU A 27 -9.43 -3.76 -6.28
CA GLU A 27 -9.84 -2.38 -6.02
C GLU A 27 -8.74 -1.60 -5.32
N VAL A 28 -8.09 -2.23 -4.33
CA VAL A 28 -6.99 -1.60 -3.61
C VAL A 28 -5.83 -1.32 -4.56
N TYR A 29 -5.48 -2.30 -5.40
CA TYR A 29 -4.41 -2.13 -6.36
C TYR A 29 -4.69 -0.97 -7.31
N ASP A 30 -5.91 -0.93 -7.86
CA ASP A 30 -6.30 0.15 -8.77
C ASP A 30 -6.22 1.51 -8.09
N LEU A 31 -6.64 1.57 -6.84
CA LEU A 31 -6.60 2.80 -6.05
C LEU A 31 -5.16 3.28 -5.84
N LEU A 32 -4.30 2.39 -5.40
CA LEU A 32 -2.90 2.71 -5.14
C LEU A 32 -2.17 3.08 -6.42
N ASN A 33 -2.51 2.42 -7.51
CA ASN A 33 -1.91 2.69 -8.81
C ASN A 33 -2.35 4.05 -9.35
N THR A 34 -3.64 4.34 -9.25
CA THR A 34 -4.20 5.60 -9.74
C THR A 34 -3.66 6.80 -8.96
N THR A 35 -3.50 6.67 -7.67
CA THR A 35 -2.98 7.73 -6.82
C THR A 35 -1.46 7.77 -6.83
N LYS A 36 -0.81 6.82 -7.49
CA LYS A 36 0.64 6.67 -7.58
C LYS A 36 1.30 6.38 -6.23
N ILE A 37 0.53 6.02 -5.23
CA ILE A 37 1.06 5.64 -3.93
C ILE A 37 1.88 4.36 -4.04
N LEU A 38 1.46 3.44 -4.91
CA LEU A 38 2.17 2.18 -5.10
C LEU A 38 3.61 2.43 -5.54
N ASP A 39 3.82 3.21 -6.58
CA ASP A 39 5.15 3.47 -7.12
C ASP A 39 5.93 4.50 -6.30
N ASP A 40 5.28 5.61 -5.94
CA ASP A 40 5.96 6.74 -5.34
C ASP A 40 6.23 6.54 -3.85
N TYR A 41 5.43 5.72 -3.19
CA TYR A 41 5.57 5.54 -1.75
C TYR A 41 5.96 4.12 -1.39
N ILE A 42 5.14 3.14 -1.78
CA ILE A 42 5.37 1.76 -1.34
C ILE A 42 6.65 1.17 -1.91
N ILE A 43 6.82 1.26 -3.22
CA ILE A 43 7.99 0.67 -3.87
C ILE A 43 9.24 1.52 -3.62
N SER A 44 9.13 2.83 -3.75
CA SER A 44 10.27 3.73 -3.57
C SER A 44 10.80 3.74 -2.14
N CYS A 45 9.93 3.55 -1.17
CA CYS A 45 10.31 3.58 0.25
C CYS A 45 10.38 2.20 0.87
N TYR A 46 10.52 1.16 0.05
CA TYR A 46 10.54 -0.21 0.53
C TYR A 46 11.55 -0.43 1.67
N ASP A 47 12.75 0.11 1.51
CA ASP A 47 13.80 -0.08 2.50
C ASP A 47 13.42 0.44 3.88
N SER A 48 12.66 1.53 3.91
CA SER A 48 12.19 2.11 5.18
C SER A 48 10.93 1.41 5.67
N LEU A 49 10.01 1.10 4.76
CA LEU A 49 8.71 0.59 5.13
C LEU A 49 8.71 -0.87 5.56
N HIS A 50 9.54 -1.69 4.95
CA HIS A 50 9.50 -3.13 5.20
C HIS A 50 9.90 -3.51 6.63
N SER A 51 10.56 -2.61 7.34
CA SER A 51 10.94 -2.84 8.73
C SER A 51 9.86 -2.39 9.72
N LEU A 52 8.81 -1.75 9.24
CA LEU A 52 7.71 -1.28 10.08
C LEU A 52 6.63 -2.34 10.24
N GLY A 53 5.86 -2.24 11.32
CA GLY A 53 4.78 -3.19 11.55
C GLY A 53 3.62 -2.99 10.59
N LYS A 54 2.90 -4.08 10.30
CA LYS A 54 1.79 -4.08 9.38
C LYS A 54 0.71 -3.06 9.79
N GLU A 55 0.37 -3.04 11.06
CA GLU A 55 -0.69 -2.15 11.54
C GLU A 55 -0.33 -0.68 11.33
N TYR A 56 0.93 -0.35 11.56
CA TYR A 56 1.40 1.00 11.33
C TYR A 56 1.30 1.37 9.85
N LEU A 57 1.73 0.46 8.98
CA LEU A 57 1.72 0.69 7.54
C LEU A 57 0.30 0.86 7.00
N VAL A 58 -0.61 0.01 7.45
CA VAL A 58 -2.00 0.09 7.02
C VAL A 58 -2.60 1.45 7.40
N ARG A 59 -2.35 1.88 8.62
CA ARG A 59 -2.86 3.18 9.09
C ARG A 59 -2.26 4.33 8.29
N ASP A 60 -0.95 4.30 8.10
CA ASP A 60 -0.24 5.37 7.41
C ASP A 60 -0.70 5.50 5.96
N ILE A 61 -0.80 4.38 5.27
CA ILE A 61 -1.24 4.37 3.88
C ILE A 61 -2.70 4.81 3.77
N THR A 62 -3.53 4.39 4.72
CA THR A 62 -4.94 4.80 4.73
C THR A 62 -5.06 6.32 4.85
N GLU A 63 -4.30 6.92 5.74
CA GLU A 63 -4.30 8.38 5.89
C GLU A 63 -3.79 9.07 4.64
N PHE A 64 -2.73 8.52 4.04
CA PHE A 64 -2.16 9.07 2.82
C PHE A 64 -3.20 9.08 1.69
N VAL A 65 -3.91 7.97 1.54
CA VAL A 65 -4.94 7.84 0.51
C VAL A 65 -6.07 8.84 0.74
N ARG A 66 -6.48 9.01 1.99
CA ARG A 66 -7.53 9.97 2.34
C ARG A 66 -7.09 11.41 2.03
N GLU A 67 -5.84 11.73 2.27
CA GLU A 67 -5.30 13.05 1.96
C GLU A 67 -5.33 13.33 0.47
N LYS A 68 -5.29 12.30 -0.36
CA LYS A 68 -5.40 12.45 -1.81
C LYS A 68 -6.86 12.57 -2.27
N GLY A 69 -7.78 12.60 -1.35
CA GLY A 69 -9.18 12.79 -1.67
C GLY A 69 -9.95 11.51 -1.92
N VAL A 70 -9.36 10.38 -1.62
CA VAL A 70 -10.02 9.09 -1.80
C VAL A 70 -10.70 8.67 -0.50
N ASN A 71 -11.92 8.22 -0.63
CA ASN A 71 -12.73 7.82 0.52
C ASN A 71 -12.59 6.32 0.76
N VAL A 72 -11.82 5.97 1.78
CA VAL A 72 -11.61 4.56 2.15
C VAL A 72 -11.94 4.30 3.60
#